data_07283234f97cd26b0ed7e984730cc52c
#
_entry.id   07283234f97cd26b0ed7e984730cc52c
#
_cell.length_a   1.000
_cell.length_b   1.000
_cell.length_c   1.000
_cell.angle_alpha   90.00
_cell.angle_beta   90.00
_cell.angle_gamma   90.00
#
_symmetry.space_group_name_H-M   'P 1'
#
loop_
_entity.id
_entity.type
_entity.pdbx_description
1 polymer ?
#
loop_
_entity_poly.entity_id
_entity_poly.type
_entity_poly.pdbx_seq_one_letter_code
_entity_poly.pdbx_strand_id
1 'polypeptide(L)'
;FTALFAPMPDDDPAVGDIGGLLLATVLGITYIDFVAVLVIWYGDLPHEEIWFVARDRWPWNVVAAAAIILASVIPVLALLLARVRNARRPLRAVGACVLIGVACYDAYLIAPAAGWRALITALVAVIGIGLALLGLFMSGVTTLLPLREPAHAR
;
A
#
# COMPACT_ATOMS: atom_id res chain seq x y z
N PHE A 1 2.08 0.09 -6.63
CA PHE A 1 1.63 0.92 -7.75
C PHE A 1 1.76 0.17 -9.08
N THR A 2 2.95 -0.38 -9.39
CA THR A 2 3.22 -1.16 -10.61
C THR A 2 2.25 -2.33 -10.78
N ALA A 3 1.95 -3.07 -9.73
CA ALA A 3 0.99 -4.18 -9.75
C ALA A 3 -0.43 -3.77 -10.19
N LEU A 4 -0.82 -2.51 -9.95
CA LEU A 4 -2.14 -2.01 -10.29
C LEU A 4 -2.23 -1.48 -11.73
N PHE A 5 -1.21 -0.75 -12.19
CA PHE A 5 -1.31 0.09 -13.36
C PHE A 5 -0.45 -0.35 -14.56
N ALA A 6 0.55 -1.25 -14.36
CA ALA A 6 1.37 -1.71 -15.47
C ALA A 6 0.53 -2.42 -16.54
N PRO A 7 0.62 -2.01 -17.83
CA PRO A 7 -0.08 -2.65 -18.94
C PRO A 7 0.65 -3.95 -19.34
N MET A 8 0.45 -5.02 -18.57
CA MET A 8 1.04 -6.34 -18.86
C MET A 8 -0.04 -7.33 -19.29
N PRO A 9 0.26 -8.30 -20.19
CA PRO A 9 -0.61 -9.44 -20.46
C PRO A 9 -0.86 -10.25 -19.18
N ASP A 10 -1.98 -10.97 -19.11
CA ASP A 10 -2.33 -11.77 -17.92
C ASP A 10 -1.37 -12.95 -17.69
N ASP A 11 -0.70 -13.44 -18.75
CA ASP A 11 0.22 -14.59 -18.73
C ASP A 11 1.71 -14.17 -18.70
N ASP A 12 2.03 -12.88 -18.41
CA ASP A 12 3.40 -12.43 -18.37
C ASP A 12 4.10 -12.94 -17.09
N PRO A 13 5.27 -13.63 -17.21
CA PRO A 13 6.03 -14.09 -16.05
C PRO A 13 6.40 -12.97 -15.08
N ALA A 14 6.53 -11.73 -15.55
CA ALA A 14 6.78 -10.55 -14.73
C ALA A 14 5.66 -10.31 -13.69
N VAL A 15 4.45 -10.81 -13.88
CA VAL A 15 3.35 -10.70 -12.90
C VAL A 15 3.71 -11.44 -11.61
N GLY A 16 4.30 -12.64 -11.73
CA GLY A 16 4.77 -13.42 -10.60
C GLY A 16 5.92 -12.74 -9.83
N ASP A 17 6.84 -12.11 -10.56
CA ASP A 17 7.96 -11.38 -9.98
C ASP A 17 7.49 -10.14 -9.21
N ILE A 18 6.56 -9.39 -9.78
CA ILE A 18 5.92 -8.24 -9.11
C ILE A 18 5.16 -8.70 -7.86
N GLY A 19 4.45 -9.83 -7.94
CA GLY A 19 3.76 -10.41 -6.79
C GLY A 19 4.72 -10.85 -5.69
N GLY A 20 5.88 -11.43 -6.05
CA GLY A 20 6.94 -11.78 -5.13
C GLY A 20 7.58 -10.55 -4.47
N LEU A 21 7.86 -9.51 -5.25
CA LEU A 21 8.38 -8.25 -4.74
C LEU A 21 7.39 -7.56 -3.79
N LEU A 22 6.10 -7.56 -4.15
CA LEU A 22 5.04 -7.02 -3.28
C LEU A 22 4.97 -7.78 -1.95
N LEU A 23 5.04 -9.12 -1.99
CA LEU A 23 5.07 -9.95 -0.77
C LEU A 23 6.28 -9.61 0.10
N ALA A 24 7.47 -9.53 -0.48
CA ALA A 24 8.69 -9.19 0.25
C ALA A 24 8.61 -7.79 0.89
N THR A 25 8.07 -6.83 0.16
CA THR A 25 7.87 -5.45 0.66
C THR A 25 6.88 -5.41 1.82
N VAL A 26 5.73 -6.07 1.68
CA VAL A 26 4.71 -6.10 2.75
C VAL A 26 5.24 -6.80 3.99
N LEU A 27 5.96 -7.93 3.84
CA LEU A 27 6.60 -8.62 4.96
C LEU A 27 7.66 -7.75 5.64
N GLY A 28 8.47 -7.02 4.86
CA GLY A 28 9.50 -6.13 5.39
C GLY A 28 8.89 -5.00 6.22
N ILE A 29 7.86 -4.33 5.72
CA ILE A 29 7.16 -3.26 6.44
C ILE A 29 6.51 -3.82 7.71
N THR A 30 5.78 -4.94 7.60
CA THR A 30 5.15 -5.60 8.76
C THR A 30 6.16 -5.96 9.84
N TYR A 31 7.34 -6.44 9.43
CA TYR A 31 8.42 -6.75 10.38
C TYR A 31 8.94 -5.50 11.10
N ILE A 32 9.16 -4.40 10.38
CA ILE A 32 9.63 -3.14 10.96
C ILE A 32 8.59 -2.59 11.96
N ASP A 33 7.32 -2.59 11.58
CA ASP A 33 6.23 -2.13 12.46
C ASP A 33 6.11 -3.02 13.71
N PHE A 34 6.21 -4.34 13.54
CA PHE A 34 6.21 -5.28 14.66
C PHE A 34 7.39 -5.02 15.62
N VAL A 35 8.60 -4.86 15.08
CA VAL A 35 9.78 -4.56 15.90
C VAL A 35 9.63 -3.23 16.63
N ALA A 36 9.09 -2.21 16.00
CA ALA A 36 8.84 -0.90 16.63
C ALA A 36 7.90 -1.05 17.84
N VAL A 37 6.78 -1.76 17.69
CA VAL A 37 5.85 -2.05 18.80
C VAL A 37 6.53 -2.86 19.89
N LEU A 38 7.32 -3.86 19.52
CA LEU A 38 8.02 -4.72 20.47
C LEU A 38 9.06 -3.93 21.29
N VAL A 39 9.80 -3.04 20.65
CA VAL A 39 10.77 -2.16 21.35
C VAL A 39 10.07 -1.24 22.35
N ILE A 40 8.93 -0.66 21.98
CA ILE A 40 8.16 0.22 22.88
C ILE A 40 7.64 -0.57 24.07
N TRP A 41 7.10 -1.78 23.81
CA TRP A 41 6.55 -2.64 24.86
C TRP A 41 7.61 -3.15 25.84
N TYR A 42 8.74 -3.68 25.33
CA TYR A 42 9.82 -4.18 26.20
C TYR A 42 10.73 -3.10 26.78
N GLY A 43 10.82 -1.95 26.11
CA GLY A 43 11.65 -0.84 26.54
C GLY A 43 11.03 -0.03 27.69
N ASP A 44 9.76 -0.31 28.06
CA ASP A 44 9.01 0.42 29.10
C ASP A 44 9.20 1.94 28.95
N LEU A 45 8.97 2.44 27.73
CA LEU A 45 9.16 3.84 27.37
C LEU A 45 7.88 4.64 27.70
N PRO A 46 7.79 5.29 28.88
CA PRO A 46 6.53 5.86 29.37
C PRO A 46 6.00 7.00 28.48
N HIS A 47 6.87 7.68 27.73
CA HIS A 47 6.47 8.74 26.82
C HIS A 47 5.84 8.22 25.53
N GLU A 48 6.32 7.10 25.02
CA GLU A 48 5.80 6.47 23.80
C GLU A 48 4.50 5.72 24.08
N GLU A 49 4.39 5.09 25.25
CA GLU A 49 3.18 4.39 25.68
C GLU A 49 1.98 5.35 25.79
N ILE A 50 2.18 6.57 26.32
CA ILE A 50 1.13 7.59 26.41
C ILE A 50 0.54 7.91 25.04
N TRP A 51 1.38 7.90 23.99
CA TRP A 51 0.95 8.15 22.63
C TRP A 51 -0.03 7.08 22.11
N PHE A 52 0.24 5.81 22.41
CA PHE A 52 -0.64 4.68 22.02
C PHE A 52 -1.91 4.66 22.88
N VAL A 53 -1.80 4.84 24.20
CA VAL A 53 -2.95 4.86 25.12
C VAL A 53 -3.93 5.98 24.77
N ALA A 54 -3.43 7.16 24.38
CA ALA A 54 -4.28 8.26 23.97
C ALA A 54 -5.11 7.95 22.71
N ARG A 55 -4.66 7.00 21.90
CA ARG A 55 -5.29 6.56 20.65
C ARG A 55 -6.09 5.28 20.76
N ASP A 56 -6.06 4.62 21.93
CA ASP A 56 -6.84 3.40 22.20
C ASP A 56 -8.33 3.69 22.49
N ARG A 57 -8.86 4.76 21.91
CA ARG A 57 -10.27 5.13 22.02
C ARG A 57 -10.98 4.92 20.69
N TRP A 58 -12.25 4.55 20.78
CA TRP A 58 -13.11 4.52 19.60
C TRP A 58 -13.19 5.94 18.97
N PRO A 59 -13.05 6.11 17.65
CA PRO A 59 -12.94 5.10 16.59
C PRO A 59 -11.52 4.72 16.20
N TRP A 60 -10.48 5.25 16.83
CA TRP A 60 -9.09 5.12 16.39
C TRP A 60 -8.52 3.71 16.52
N ASN A 61 -8.91 2.97 17.55
CA ASN A 61 -8.56 1.55 17.69
C ASN A 61 -9.08 0.70 16.52
N VAL A 62 -10.29 1.01 16.02
CA VAL A 62 -10.85 0.31 14.84
C VAL A 62 -10.08 0.67 13.57
N VAL A 63 -9.69 1.94 13.41
CA VAL A 63 -8.86 2.39 12.27
C VAL A 63 -7.50 1.71 12.28
N ALA A 64 -6.84 1.62 13.45
CA ALA A 64 -5.58 0.90 13.61
C ALA A 64 -5.70 -0.59 13.27
N ALA A 65 -6.72 -1.26 13.80
CA ALA A 65 -6.98 -2.66 13.50
C ALA A 65 -7.26 -2.88 12.00
N ALA A 66 -8.07 -2.01 11.37
CA ALA A 66 -8.33 -2.06 9.95
C ALA A 66 -7.05 -1.83 9.12
N ALA A 67 -6.19 -0.89 9.52
CA ALA A 67 -4.91 -0.64 8.87
C ALA A 67 -4.03 -1.88 8.88
N ILE A 68 -3.83 -2.53 10.04
CA ILE A 68 -3.03 -3.74 10.17
C ILE A 68 -3.61 -4.89 9.33
N ILE A 69 -4.91 -5.11 9.39
CA ILE A 69 -5.57 -6.19 8.65
C ILE A 69 -5.44 -5.97 7.13
N LEU A 70 -5.69 -4.75 6.66
CA LEU A 70 -5.69 -4.44 5.23
C LEU A 70 -4.29 -4.25 4.64
N ALA A 71 -3.35 -3.66 5.39
CA ALA A 71 -1.99 -3.43 4.89
C ALA A 71 -1.09 -4.66 5.02
N SER A 72 -1.35 -5.54 6.00
CA SER A 72 -0.46 -6.63 6.37
C SER A 72 -1.12 -8.00 6.29
N VAL A 73 -2.09 -8.31 7.16
CA VAL A 73 -2.61 -9.67 7.35
C VAL A 73 -3.22 -10.23 6.06
N ILE A 74 -4.17 -9.52 5.46
CA ILE A 74 -4.85 -9.98 4.23
C ILE A 74 -3.86 -10.08 3.06
N PRO A 75 -3.02 -9.06 2.77
CA PRO A 75 -2.05 -9.15 1.69
C PRO A 75 -1.05 -10.29 1.85
N VAL A 76 -0.48 -10.48 3.03
CA VAL A 76 0.47 -11.57 3.28
C VAL A 76 -0.18 -12.92 3.03
N LEU A 77 -1.33 -13.18 3.65
CA LEU A 77 -2.04 -14.45 3.48
C LEU A 77 -2.46 -14.71 2.02
N ALA A 78 -2.93 -13.68 1.32
CA ALA A 78 -3.31 -13.79 -0.07
C ALA A 78 -2.10 -14.05 -0.99
N LEU A 79 -0.98 -13.36 -0.79
CA LEU A 79 0.21 -13.49 -1.62
C LEU A 79 1.02 -14.76 -1.36
N LEU A 80 0.83 -15.43 -0.22
CA LEU A 80 1.36 -16.77 0.02
C LEU A 80 0.76 -17.80 -0.96
N LEU A 81 -0.46 -17.57 -1.44
CA LEU A 81 -1.08 -18.41 -2.45
C LEU A 81 -0.47 -18.09 -3.83
N ALA A 82 0.28 -19.02 -4.41
CA ALA A 82 0.89 -18.85 -5.74
C ALA A 82 -0.14 -18.46 -6.82
N ARG A 83 -1.38 -18.95 -6.71
CA ARG A 83 -2.47 -18.62 -7.63
C ARG A 83 -2.83 -17.12 -7.61
N VAL A 84 -2.76 -16.48 -6.44
CA VAL A 84 -3.02 -15.03 -6.28
C VAL A 84 -1.82 -14.24 -6.79
N ARG A 85 -0.62 -14.66 -6.41
CA ARG A 85 0.63 -13.98 -6.76
C ARG A 85 0.89 -13.97 -8.27
N ASN A 86 0.54 -15.05 -8.97
CA ASN A 86 0.82 -15.21 -10.41
C ASN A 86 -0.34 -14.77 -11.31
N ALA A 87 -1.42 -14.23 -10.76
CA ALA A 87 -2.56 -13.78 -11.53
C ALA A 87 -2.80 -12.29 -11.36
N ARG A 88 -2.90 -11.56 -12.47
CA ARG A 88 -2.98 -10.11 -12.49
C ARG A 88 -4.20 -9.54 -11.75
N ARG A 89 -5.37 -10.14 -11.94
CA ARG A 89 -6.62 -9.64 -11.32
C ARG A 89 -6.56 -9.70 -9.79
N PRO A 90 -6.28 -10.86 -9.15
CA PRO A 90 -6.18 -10.91 -7.70
C PRO A 90 -4.99 -10.09 -7.17
N LEU A 91 -3.86 -10.02 -7.90
CA LEU A 91 -2.74 -9.19 -7.52
C LEU A 91 -3.11 -7.71 -7.45
N ARG A 92 -3.92 -7.22 -8.39
CA ARG A 92 -4.46 -5.86 -8.34
C ARG A 92 -5.35 -5.62 -7.13
N ALA A 93 -6.22 -6.56 -6.80
CA ALA A 93 -7.08 -6.47 -5.63
C ALA A 93 -6.25 -6.40 -4.33
N VAL A 94 -5.20 -7.22 -4.23
CA VAL A 94 -4.28 -7.19 -3.09
C VAL A 94 -3.51 -5.86 -3.04
N GLY A 95 -3.01 -5.36 -4.17
CA GLY A 95 -2.35 -4.05 -4.24
C GLY A 95 -3.26 -2.90 -3.81
N ALA A 96 -4.53 -2.92 -4.21
CA ALA A 96 -5.52 -1.94 -3.76
C ALA A 96 -5.79 -2.05 -2.25
N CYS A 97 -5.87 -3.28 -1.74
CA CYS A 97 -6.05 -3.55 -0.31
C CYS A 97 -4.89 -2.96 0.51
N VAL A 98 -3.64 -3.18 0.08
CA VAL A 98 -2.44 -2.60 0.72
C VAL A 98 -2.51 -1.07 0.72
N LEU A 99 -2.85 -0.44 -0.41
CA LEU A 99 -2.93 1.02 -0.49
C LEU A 99 -4.00 1.60 0.45
N ILE A 100 -5.16 0.96 0.53
CA ILE A 100 -6.21 1.36 1.47
C ILE A 100 -5.72 1.18 2.92
N GLY A 101 -5.06 0.07 3.22
CA GLY A 101 -4.50 -0.19 4.54
C GLY A 101 -3.46 0.85 4.96
N VAL A 102 -2.53 1.20 4.07
CA VAL A 102 -1.54 2.26 4.30
C VAL A 102 -2.22 3.62 4.52
N ALA A 103 -3.23 3.97 3.71
CA ALA A 103 -3.98 5.20 3.90
C ALA A 103 -4.71 5.24 5.26
N CYS A 104 -5.24 4.11 5.73
CA CYS A 104 -5.82 4.00 7.07
C CYS A 104 -4.75 4.17 8.16
N TYR A 105 -3.55 3.63 7.95
CA TYR A 105 -2.43 3.78 8.88
C TYR A 105 -1.96 5.23 8.98
N ASP A 106 -1.79 5.91 7.85
CA ASP A 106 -1.45 7.34 7.82
C ASP A 106 -2.53 8.19 8.50
N ALA A 107 -3.80 7.88 8.27
CA ALA A 107 -4.90 8.52 8.95
C ALA A 107 -4.85 8.32 10.47
N TYR A 108 -4.54 7.11 10.94
CA TYR A 108 -4.37 6.81 12.36
C TYR A 108 -3.22 7.58 12.99
N LEU A 109 -2.11 7.77 12.26
CA LEU A 109 -0.97 8.53 12.75
C LEU A 109 -1.26 10.03 12.90
N ILE A 110 -1.93 10.62 11.91
CA ILE A 110 -2.07 12.08 11.76
C ILE A 110 -3.34 12.62 12.43
N ALA A 111 -4.47 11.94 12.24
CA ALA A 111 -5.77 12.49 12.56
C ALA A 111 -6.00 12.79 14.07
N PRO A 112 -5.55 11.95 15.01
CA PRO A 112 -5.75 12.24 16.44
C PRO A 112 -5.01 13.49 16.93
N ALA A 113 -3.87 13.83 16.27
CA ALA A 113 -3.07 15.01 16.64
C ALA A 113 -3.60 16.30 16.00
N ALA A 114 -4.19 16.21 14.81
CA ALA A 114 -4.54 17.36 13.98
C ALA A 114 -6.04 17.60 13.85
N GLY A 115 -6.88 16.73 14.44
CA GLY A 115 -8.33 16.82 14.45
C GLY A 115 -8.99 16.41 13.12
N TRP A 116 -10.32 16.37 13.10
CA TRP A 116 -11.14 15.89 11.97
C TRP A 116 -10.87 16.61 10.63
N ARG A 117 -10.58 17.91 10.70
CA ARG A 117 -10.26 18.71 9.49
C ARG A 117 -8.98 18.26 8.80
N ALA A 118 -7.98 17.87 9.57
CA ALA A 118 -6.72 17.39 9.01
C ALA A 118 -6.85 16.00 8.37
N LEU A 119 -7.77 15.15 8.85
CA LEU A 119 -8.09 13.88 8.21
C LEU A 119 -8.64 14.11 6.80
N ILE A 120 -9.55 15.06 6.63
CA ILE A 120 -10.10 15.41 5.32
C ILE A 120 -9.00 15.94 4.40
N THR A 121 -8.13 16.84 4.87
CA THR A 121 -7.04 17.39 4.07
C THR A 121 -6.01 16.31 3.71
N ALA A 122 -5.69 15.40 4.61
CA ALA A 122 -4.79 14.27 4.35
C ALA A 122 -5.37 13.32 3.29
N LEU A 123 -6.64 12.97 3.39
CA LEU A 123 -7.33 12.14 2.38
C LEU A 123 -7.33 12.81 1.00
N VAL A 124 -7.65 14.09 0.94
CA VAL A 124 -7.62 14.86 -0.32
C VAL A 124 -6.20 14.91 -0.90
N ALA A 125 -5.18 15.11 -0.07
CA ALA A 125 -3.80 15.13 -0.49
C ALA A 125 -3.34 13.75 -1.05
N VAL A 126 -3.66 12.65 -0.35
CA VAL A 126 -3.33 11.28 -0.81
C VAL A 126 -4.01 10.97 -2.15
N ILE A 127 -5.30 11.30 -2.29
CA ILE A 127 -6.03 11.12 -3.55
C ILE A 127 -5.40 12.00 -4.64
N GLY A 128 -5.10 13.26 -4.36
CA GLY A 128 -4.49 14.19 -5.31
C GLY A 128 -3.12 13.72 -5.80
N ILE A 129 -2.25 13.27 -4.89
CA ILE A 129 -0.94 12.71 -5.23
C ILE A 129 -1.11 11.41 -6.04
N GLY A 130 -2.04 10.53 -5.65
CA GLY A 130 -2.34 9.31 -6.39
C GLY A 130 -2.77 9.57 -7.82
N LEU A 131 -3.66 10.54 -8.04
CA LEU A 131 -4.12 10.96 -9.36
C LEU A 131 -3.00 11.62 -10.18
N ALA A 132 -2.16 12.46 -9.56
CA ALA A 132 -1.02 13.09 -10.22
C ALA A 132 0.00 12.03 -10.69
N LEU A 133 0.35 11.06 -9.84
CA LEU A 133 1.23 9.95 -10.20
C LEU A 133 0.64 9.08 -11.31
N LEU A 134 -0.67 8.83 -11.28
CA LEU A 134 -1.37 8.13 -12.35
C LEU A 134 -1.30 8.90 -13.67
N GLY A 135 -1.54 10.21 -13.63
CA GLY A 135 -1.43 11.09 -14.81
C GLY A 135 -0.03 11.09 -15.42
N LEU A 136 1.01 11.22 -14.58
CA LEU A 136 2.41 11.14 -15.02
C LEU A 136 2.75 9.78 -15.62
N PHE A 137 2.27 8.68 -15.02
CA PHE A 137 2.48 7.35 -15.57
C PHE A 137 1.82 7.16 -16.91
N MET A 138 0.57 7.59 -17.06
CA MET A 138 -0.16 7.53 -18.33
C MET A 138 0.49 8.38 -19.41
N SER A 139 0.96 9.59 -19.09
CA SER A 139 1.67 10.45 -20.05
C SER A 139 3.02 9.86 -20.47
N GLY A 140 3.77 9.25 -19.55
CA GLY A 140 5.03 8.56 -19.86
C GLY A 140 4.82 7.37 -20.80
N VAL A 141 3.76 6.59 -20.60
CA VAL A 141 3.41 5.46 -21.48
C VAL A 141 3.04 5.94 -22.88
N THR A 142 2.29 7.04 -23.01
CA THR A 142 1.90 7.57 -24.33
C THR A 142 3.06 8.15 -25.12
N THR A 143 4.09 8.68 -24.47
CA THR A 143 5.30 9.18 -25.12
C THR A 143 6.25 8.08 -25.59
N LEU A 144 6.21 6.90 -24.97
CA LEU A 144 7.06 5.75 -25.34
C LEU A 144 6.45 4.86 -26.44
N LEU A 145 5.13 4.93 -26.66
CA LEU A 145 4.41 4.14 -27.68
C LEU A 145 4.68 4.53 -29.13
N PRO A 146 4.98 5.78 -29.53
CA PRO A 146 5.22 6.12 -30.94
C PRO A 146 6.52 5.59 -31.53
N LEU A 147 7.42 5.00 -30.76
CA LEU A 147 8.70 4.48 -31.25
C LEU A 147 8.62 3.08 -31.87
N ARG A 148 7.42 2.49 -31.97
CA ARG A 148 7.21 1.19 -32.62
C ARG A 148 6.53 1.35 -33.99
N GLU A 149 7.14 2.10 -34.89
CA GLU A 149 6.82 1.95 -36.31
C GLU A 149 7.34 0.58 -36.79
N PRO A 150 6.52 -0.21 -37.47
CA PRO A 150 6.97 -1.48 -38.05
C PRO A 150 7.87 -1.16 -39.25
N ALA A 151 9.16 -1.35 -39.10
CA ALA A 151 10.10 -1.40 -40.23
C ALA A 151 9.93 -2.69 -41.02
N HIS A 152 8.77 -2.87 -41.68
CA HIS A 152 8.57 -3.88 -42.72
C HIS A 152 7.58 -3.34 -43.75
N ALA A 153 8.08 -2.51 -44.65
CA ALA A 153 7.50 -2.32 -45.94
C ALA A 153 8.63 -1.93 -46.91
N ARG A 154 9.41 -2.94 -47.36
CA ARG A 154 10.07 -3.01 -48.68
C ARG A 154 10.47 -4.43 -48.98
#